data_4e4e9add321e1c141e79fab8c5153c09
#
_entry.id   4e4e9add321e1c141e79fab8c5153c09
#
_cell.length_a   1.000
_cell.length_b   1.000
_cell.length_c   1.000
_cell.angle_alpha   90.00
_cell.angle_beta   90.00
_cell.angle_gamma   90.00
#
_symmetry.space_group_name_H-M   'P 1'
#
loop_
_entity.id
_entity.type
_entity.pdbx_description
1 polymer ?
#
loop_
_entity_poly.entity_id
_entity_poly.type
_entity_poly.pdbx_seq_one_letter_code
_entity_poly.pdbx_strand_id
1 'polypeptide(L)'
;DKQYEVVRALDRRTGKEVWATEWKGAMSVPFFAAANGSWIRSTPTLDNGELFVAGIRDVLVCLDADSGEIKWQVDFAQRLKTSLPSFGCVCSPLVDGDHVYVQAGGGFTKLNRATGDIVWTTLDDGGGMSGGAFSSPVIGELAGTRQAIVQTRERLVGVDLESGKELWSVDIEAFRGMNILTPTIIGDRVFTSSYGGGSFLFEISKTEGGSFKTQQLWR
;
A
#
# COMPACT_ATOMS: atom_id res chain seq x y z
N ASP A 1 -22.25 -13.96 3.74
CA ASP A 1 -22.45 -12.93 4.76
C ASP A 1 -21.63 -11.68 4.38
N LYS A 2 -22.29 -10.53 4.34
CA LYS A 2 -21.65 -9.24 3.94
C LYS A 2 -20.71 -8.68 5.01
N GLN A 3 -20.46 -9.39 6.08
CA GLN A 3 -19.57 -8.94 7.18
C GLN A 3 -18.17 -9.53 7.09
N TYR A 4 -17.93 -10.48 6.21
CA TYR A 4 -16.66 -11.19 6.08
C TYR A 4 -16.03 -10.99 4.72
N GLU A 5 -14.72 -10.89 4.72
CA GLU A 5 -13.88 -11.03 3.54
C GLU A 5 -13.36 -12.46 3.48
N VAL A 6 -13.21 -12.98 2.27
CA VAL A 6 -12.81 -14.37 2.04
C VAL A 6 -11.69 -14.43 1.03
N VAL A 7 -10.64 -15.17 1.36
CA VAL A 7 -9.57 -15.55 0.42
C VAL A 7 -9.65 -17.05 0.17
N ARG A 8 -9.48 -17.46 -1.09
CA ARG A 8 -9.54 -18.86 -1.51
C ARG A 8 -8.30 -19.23 -2.30
N ALA A 9 -7.73 -20.37 -1.97
CA ALA A 9 -6.74 -21.01 -2.82
C ALA A 9 -7.44 -22.06 -3.70
N LEU A 10 -7.10 -22.02 -4.99
CA LEU A 10 -7.65 -22.95 -5.96
C LEU A 10 -6.54 -23.77 -6.58
N ASP A 11 -6.75 -25.06 -6.77
CA ASP A 11 -5.85 -25.90 -7.55
C ASP A 11 -5.78 -25.34 -8.99
N ARG A 12 -4.58 -24.99 -9.42
CA ARG A 12 -4.34 -24.33 -10.71
C ARG A 12 -4.82 -25.13 -11.91
N ARG A 13 -4.81 -26.46 -11.83
CA ARG A 13 -5.15 -27.36 -12.93
C ARG A 13 -6.65 -27.66 -12.99
N THR A 14 -7.29 -27.79 -11.83
CA THR A 14 -8.68 -28.25 -11.74
C THR A 14 -9.68 -27.16 -11.38
N GLY A 15 -9.21 -26.01 -10.86
CA GLY A 15 -10.02 -24.94 -10.32
C GLY A 15 -10.74 -25.31 -9.00
N LYS A 16 -10.48 -26.48 -8.43
CA LYS A 16 -11.09 -26.88 -7.16
C LYS A 16 -10.48 -26.12 -6.01
N GLU A 17 -11.32 -25.78 -5.04
CA GLU A 17 -10.89 -25.14 -3.81
C GLU A 17 -9.97 -26.09 -3.02
N VAL A 18 -8.80 -25.55 -2.61
CA VAL A 18 -7.84 -26.23 -1.73
C VAL A 18 -8.14 -25.83 -0.29
N TRP A 19 -8.27 -24.52 -0.06
CA TRP A 19 -8.70 -23.97 1.22
C TRP A 19 -9.44 -22.64 1.01
N ALA A 20 -10.21 -22.24 2.02
CA ALA A 20 -10.83 -20.93 2.11
C ALA A 20 -10.71 -20.42 3.53
N THR A 21 -10.31 -19.15 3.67
CA THR A 21 -10.17 -18.49 4.97
C THR A 21 -10.94 -17.18 4.95
N GLU A 22 -11.66 -16.91 6.03
CA GLU A 22 -12.46 -15.70 6.17
C GLU A 22 -12.11 -14.94 7.46
N TRP A 23 -12.27 -13.63 7.40
CA TRP A 23 -12.16 -12.77 8.59
C TRP A 23 -13.18 -11.64 8.55
N LYS A 24 -13.46 -11.09 9.72
CA LYS A 24 -14.36 -9.94 9.85
C LYS A 24 -13.66 -8.69 9.32
N GLY A 25 -14.12 -8.14 8.20
CA GLY A 25 -13.42 -7.02 7.56
C GLY A 25 -14.21 -6.27 6.50
N ALA A 26 -15.40 -6.72 6.12
CA ALA A 26 -16.20 -6.03 5.12
C ALA A 26 -16.69 -4.65 5.58
N MET A 27 -16.73 -3.70 4.65
CA MET A 27 -17.28 -2.36 4.88
C MET A 27 -18.13 -1.91 3.69
N SER A 28 -19.01 -0.94 3.92
CA SER A 28 -19.75 -0.27 2.84
C SER A 28 -18.96 0.92 2.33
N VAL A 29 -18.76 0.97 1.02
CA VAL A 29 -18.21 2.15 0.35
C VAL A 29 -19.31 3.16 0.02
N PRO A 30 -18.99 4.46 -0.26
CA PRO A 30 -19.98 5.44 -0.67
C PRO A 30 -20.81 4.97 -1.86
N PHE A 31 -22.10 5.33 -1.91
CA PHE A 31 -23.05 4.82 -2.91
C PHE A 31 -22.59 5.05 -4.36
N PHE A 32 -21.93 6.18 -4.63
CA PHE A 32 -21.40 6.48 -5.97
C PHE A 32 -20.17 5.64 -6.36
N ALA A 33 -19.54 4.95 -5.40
CA ALA A 33 -18.44 4.02 -5.61
C ALA A 33 -18.91 2.55 -5.49
N ALA A 34 -20.18 2.31 -5.15
CA ALA A 34 -20.72 0.98 -4.87
C ALA A 34 -20.75 0.06 -6.10
N ALA A 35 -20.78 0.61 -7.31
CA ALA A 35 -20.71 -0.15 -8.55
C ALA A 35 -19.42 -1.00 -8.66
N ASN A 36 -18.34 -0.57 -8.01
CA ASN A 36 -17.08 -1.31 -7.94
C ASN A 36 -17.04 -2.36 -6.82
N GLY A 37 -18.14 -2.52 -6.08
CA GLY A 37 -18.26 -3.45 -4.97
C GLY A 37 -17.57 -3.00 -3.68
N SER A 38 -17.75 -3.82 -2.64
CA SER A 38 -17.16 -3.62 -1.31
C SER A 38 -16.38 -4.87 -0.87
N TRP A 39 -15.51 -5.33 -1.73
CA TRP A 39 -14.63 -6.49 -1.52
C TRP A 39 -13.16 -6.08 -1.53
N ILE A 40 -12.27 -7.02 -1.21
CA ILE A 40 -10.81 -6.86 -1.30
C ILE A 40 -10.43 -6.33 -2.69
N ARG A 41 -9.67 -5.25 -2.75
CA ARG A 41 -9.20 -4.59 -3.98
C ARG A 41 -7.71 -4.69 -4.16
N SER A 42 -6.98 -4.97 -3.07
CA SER A 42 -5.54 -5.19 -3.11
C SER A 42 -5.21 -6.49 -3.83
N THR A 43 -4.04 -6.55 -4.46
CA THR A 43 -3.46 -7.81 -4.90
C THR A 43 -2.75 -8.46 -3.72
N PRO A 44 -3.06 -9.71 -3.36
CA PRO A 44 -2.31 -10.43 -2.34
C PRO A 44 -0.84 -10.60 -2.73
N THR A 45 0.06 -10.54 -1.75
CA THR A 45 1.49 -10.78 -1.95
C THR A 45 1.87 -12.11 -1.34
N LEU A 46 2.40 -13.00 -2.17
CA LEU A 46 2.95 -14.30 -1.75
C LEU A 46 4.47 -14.19 -1.68
N ASP A 47 5.04 -14.50 -0.52
CA ASP A 47 6.49 -14.57 -0.34
C ASP A 47 6.86 -15.64 0.70
N ASN A 48 7.80 -16.54 0.34
CA ASN A 48 8.32 -17.61 1.20
C ASN A 48 7.25 -18.40 1.97
N GLY A 49 6.16 -18.80 1.30
CA GLY A 49 5.07 -19.59 1.90
C GLY A 49 4.09 -18.79 2.77
N GLU A 50 4.23 -17.47 2.81
CA GLU A 50 3.30 -16.57 3.50
C GLU A 50 2.52 -15.73 2.50
N LEU A 51 1.21 -15.62 2.72
CA LEU A 51 0.30 -14.82 1.91
C LEU A 51 -0.18 -13.60 2.70
N PHE A 52 0.14 -12.41 2.22
CA PHE A 52 -0.26 -11.15 2.83
C PHE A 52 -1.42 -10.55 2.05
N VAL A 53 -2.52 -10.26 2.73
CA VAL A 53 -3.76 -9.75 2.12
C VAL A 53 -4.22 -8.50 2.87
N ALA A 54 -4.32 -7.38 2.15
CA ALA A 54 -4.92 -6.17 2.69
C ALA A 54 -6.42 -6.16 2.38
N GLY A 55 -7.24 -6.27 3.40
CA GLY A 55 -8.69 -6.22 3.30
C GLY A 55 -9.23 -4.80 3.13
N ILE A 56 -10.43 -4.67 2.59
CA ILE A 56 -11.02 -3.36 2.26
C ILE A 56 -11.19 -2.47 3.50
N ARG A 57 -11.40 -3.06 4.68
CA ARG A 57 -11.60 -2.34 5.94
C ARG A 57 -10.30 -2.03 6.68
N ASP A 58 -9.20 -1.82 5.99
CA ASP A 58 -7.91 -1.53 6.62
C ASP A 58 -7.45 -2.66 7.58
N VAL A 59 -7.62 -3.90 7.15
CA VAL A 59 -7.17 -5.09 7.88
C VAL A 59 -6.11 -5.80 7.05
N LEU A 60 -4.90 -5.95 7.59
CA LEU A 60 -3.85 -6.76 6.96
C LEU A 60 -3.80 -8.13 7.63
N VAL A 61 -3.84 -9.18 6.82
CA VAL A 61 -3.82 -10.56 7.27
C VAL A 61 -2.62 -11.28 6.67
N CYS A 62 -1.87 -12.00 7.48
CA CYS A 62 -0.85 -12.95 7.05
C CYS A 62 -1.38 -14.36 7.23
N LEU A 63 -1.33 -15.14 6.17
CA LEU A 63 -1.76 -16.52 6.13
C LEU A 63 -0.58 -17.43 5.78
N ASP A 64 -0.60 -18.64 6.27
CA ASP A 64 0.17 -19.72 5.70
C ASP A 64 -0.41 -20.04 4.30
N ALA A 65 0.41 -20.01 3.27
CA ALA A 65 -0.06 -20.13 1.90
C ALA A 65 -0.51 -21.55 1.52
N ASP A 66 -0.01 -22.58 2.20
CA ASP A 66 -0.34 -23.97 1.92
C ASP A 66 -1.64 -24.40 2.62
N SER A 67 -1.85 -23.94 3.85
CA SER A 67 -3.01 -24.34 4.67
C SER A 67 -4.13 -23.31 4.73
N GLY A 68 -3.82 -22.01 4.48
CA GLY A 68 -4.75 -20.91 4.66
C GLY A 68 -4.92 -20.51 6.13
N GLU A 69 -4.13 -21.05 7.06
CA GLU A 69 -4.18 -20.69 8.49
C GLU A 69 -3.74 -19.23 8.69
N ILE A 70 -4.50 -18.47 9.48
CA ILE A 70 -4.13 -17.10 9.85
C ILE A 70 -2.99 -17.14 10.88
N LYS A 71 -1.82 -16.64 10.49
CA LYS A 71 -0.64 -16.51 11.37
C LYS A 71 -0.79 -15.28 12.27
N TRP A 72 -1.20 -14.16 11.69
CA TRP A 72 -1.53 -12.93 12.41
C TRP A 72 -2.46 -12.03 11.59
N GLN A 73 -3.09 -11.08 12.27
CA GLN A 73 -4.01 -10.11 11.70
C GLN A 73 -3.88 -8.76 12.41
N VAL A 74 -3.88 -7.67 11.66
CA VAL A 74 -3.85 -6.29 12.18
C VAL A 74 -5.04 -5.51 11.64
N ASP A 75 -5.94 -5.08 12.51
CA ASP A 75 -6.97 -4.07 12.23
C ASP A 75 -6.36 -2.70 12.55
N PHE A 76 -5.98 -1.96 11.52
CA PHE A 76 -5.28 -0.68 11.68
C PHE A 76 -6.16 0.38 12.33
N ALA A 77 -7.45 0.42 12.00
CA ALA A 77 -8.37 1.39 12.59
C ALA A 77 -8.47 1.21 14.11
N GLN A 78 -8.49 -0.04 14.59
CA GLN A 78 -8.48 -0.34 16.03
C GLN A 78 -7.11 -0.08 16.67
N ARG A 79 -6.03 -0.51 16.01
CA ARG A 79 -4.66 -0.45 16.55
C ARG A 79 -4.14 0.99 16.64
N LEU A 80 -4.38 1.80 15.62
CA LEU A 80 -3.89 3.18 15.50
C LEU A 80 -4.95 4.23 15.85
N LYS A 81 -6.20 3.80 16.08
CA LYS A 81 -7.36 4.69 16.37
C LYS A 81 -7.61 5.70 15.24
N THR A 82 -7.40 5.27 14.01
CA THR A 82 -7.60 6.08 12.80
C THR A 82 -9.01 5.89 12.25
N SER A 83 -9.47 6.87 11.49
CA SER A 83 -10.73 6.75 10.74
C SER A 83 -10.55 5.82 9.55
N LEU A 84 -11.54 4.97 9.29
CA LEU A 84 -11.54 4.12 8.11
C LEU A 84 -11.52 4.96 6.84
N PRO A 85 -10.70 4.60 5.83
CA PRO A 85 -10.73 5.27 4.53
C PRO A 85 -12.08 5.01 3.86
N SER A 86 -12.76 6.05 3.40
CA SER A 86 -14.13 5.94 2.85
C SER A 86 -14.21 5.03 1.63
N PHE A 87 -13.13 4.92 0.85
CA PHE A 87 -13.06 4.03 -0.32
C PHE A 87 -12.45 2.67 -0.02
N GLY A 88 -12.08 2.41 1.22
CA GLY A 88 -11.40 1.21 1.68
C GLY A 88 -9.91 1.20 1.37
N CYS A 89 -9.19 0.21 1.91
CA CYS A 89 -7.80 -0.06 1.57
C CYS A 89 -7.72 -0.67 0.17
N VAL A 90 -6.92 -0.07 -0.71
CA VAL A 90 -6.72 -0.51 -2.11
C VAL A 90 -5.26 -0.89 -2.35
N CYS A 91 -4.36 -0.40 -1.52
CA CYS A 91 -2.93 -0.65 -1.58
C CYS A 91 -2.62 -2.14 -1.42
N SER A 92 -1.81 -2.69 -2.32
CA SER A 92 -1.27 -4.04 -2.18
C SER A 92 -0.09 -4.03 -1.20
N PRO A 93 0.00 -5.02 -0.29
CA PRO A 93 1.16 -5.12 0.61
C PRO A 93 2.44 -5.41 -0.17
N LEU A 94 3.55 -4.85 0.28
CA LEU A 94 4.88 -5.09 -0.25
C LEU A 94 5.72 -5.77 0.83
N VAL A 95 6.34 -6.91 0.51
CA VAL A 95 7.26 -7.61 1.41
C VAL A 95 8.69 -7.30 1.02
N ASP A 96 9.51 -6.97 2.02
CA ASP A 96 10.94 -6.76 1.87
C ASP A 96 11.69 -7.26 3.10
N GLY A 97 12.38 -8.39 2.95
CA GLY A 97 13.07 -9.07 4.04
C GLY A 97 12.13 -9.42 5.20
N ASP A 98 12.45 -8.93 6.39
CA ASP A 98 11.70 -9.17 7.61
C ASP A 98 10.54 -8.19 7.85
N HIS A 99 10.15 -7.43 6.83
CA HIS A 99 9.12 -6.41 6.97
C HIS A 99 8.05 -6.46 5.87
N VAL A 100 6.88 -5.96 6.23
CA VAL A 100 5.76 -5.71 5.32
C VAL A 100 5.43 -4.23 5.32
N TYR A 101 5.18 -3.68 4.15
CA TYR A 101 4.85 -2.26 3.95
C TYR A 101 3.50 -2.14 3.26
N VAL A 102 2.66 -1.22 3.74
CA VAL A 102 1.33 -0.99 3.17
C VAL A 102 0.87 0.44 3.43
N GLN A 103 0.14 1.04 2.50
CA GLN A 103 -0.58 2.28 2.77
C GLN A 103 -1.92 1.93 3.43
N ALA A 104 -1.91 1.93 4.76
CA ALA A 104 -3.05 1.60 5.62
C ALA A 104 -2.87 2.26 7.00
N GLY A 105 -3.94 2.34 7.77
CA GLY A 105 -3.88 2.94 9.10
C GLY A 105 -3.76 4.47 9.09
N GLY A 106 -4.27 5.12 8.05
CA GLY A 106 -4.20 6.56 7.90
C GLY A 106 -2.84 7.08 7.45
N GLY A 107 -2.02 6.24 6.80
CA GLY A 107 -0.71 6.61 6.30
C GLY A 107 0.04 5.44 5.66
N PHE A 108 1.36 5.53 5.63
CA PHE A 108 2.25 4.45 5.17
C PHE A 108 2.87 3.74 6.36
N THR A 109 2.64 2.45 6.48
CA THR A 109 2.97 1.64 7.67
C THR A 109 3.95 0.53 7.34
N LYS A 110 4.98 0.38 8.19
CA LYS A 110 5.92 -0.75 8.21
C LYS A 110 5.58 -1.66 9.38
N LEU A 111 5.53 -2.97 9.11
CA LEU A 111 5.26 -4.00 10.10
C LEU A 111 6.38 -5.04 10.13
N ASN A 112 6.56 -5.67 11.29
CA ASN A 112 7.35 -6.88 11.40
C ASN A 112 6.60 -8.02 10.70
N ARG A 113 7.26 -8.70 9.79
CA ARG A 113 6.70 -9.77 8.97
C ARG A 113 6.21 -10.96 9.78
N ALA A 114 6.96 -11.35 10.80
CA ALA A 114 6.68 -12.55 11.60
C ALA A 114 5.51 -12.37 12.58
N THR A 115 5.33 -11.14 13.09
CA THR A 115 4.38 -10.88 14.19
C THR A 115 3.21 -9.97 13.82
N GLY A 116 3.34 -9.17 12.75
CA GLY A 116 2.38 -8.13 12.42
C GLY A 116 2.50 -6.88 13.31
N ASP A 117 3.52 -6.79 14.16
CA ASP A 117 3.73 -5.61 14.99
C ASP A 117 4.12 -4.41 14.14
N ILE A 118 3.47 -3.27 14.40
CA ILE A 118 3.77 -2.01 13.72
C ILE A 118 5.12 -1.49 14.21
N VAL A 119 6.07 -1.31 13.27
CA VAL A 119 7.39 -0.74 13.54
C VAL A 119 7.30 0.79 13.52
N TRP A 120 6.69 1.33 12.48
CA TRP A 120 6.40 2.76 12.35
C TRP A 120 5.26 3.01 11.36
N THR A 121 4.61 4.17 11.50
CA THR A 121 3.65 4.74 10.53
C THR A 121 4.07 6.16 10.22
N THR A 122 4.00 6.55 8.95
CA THR A 122 4.38 7.87 8.45
C THR A 122 3.43 8.31 7.34
N LEU A 123 3.60 9.52 6.81
CA LEU A 123 2.77 10.09 5.74
C LEU A 123 1.28 10.09 6.11
N ASP A 124 0.97 10.61 7.31
CA ASP A 124 -0.41 10.74 7.80
C ASP A 124 -1.31 11.42 6.76
N ASP A 125 -2.42 10.79 6.43
CA ASP A 125 -3.41 11.23 5.44
C ASP A 125 -4.75 11.67 6.06
N GLY A 126 -4.86 11.61 7.39
CA GLY A 126 -6.04 12.01 8.16
C GLY A 126 -7.23 11.05 8.05
N GLY A 127 -7.14 9.98 7.26
CA GLY A 127 -8.22 9.02 7.06
C GLY A 127 -9.51 9.60 6.44
N GLY A 128 -10.63 8.87 6.55
CA GLY A 128 -11.93 9.32 6.06
C GLY A 128 -12.00 9.52 4.55
N MET A 129 -12.65 10.61 4.11
CA MET A 129 -12.84 10.92 2.68
C MET A 129 -11.54 11.33 1.97
N SER A 130 -10.60 11.90 2.68
CA SER A 130 -9.30 12.32 2.16
C SER A 130 -8.22 11.27 2.33
N GLY A 131 -8.44 10.30 3.20
CA GLY A 131 -7.47 9.24 3.50
C GLY A 131 -7.59 8.02 2.60
N GLY A 132 -6.59 7.14 2.74
CA GLY A 132 -6.49 5.91 1.98
C GLY A 132 -5.97 6.14 0.56
N ALA A 133 -4.66 6.00 0.38
CA ALA A 133 -4.05 6.05 -0.94
C ALA A 133 -4.44 4.84 -1.79
N PHE A 134 -4.49 5.02 -3.10
CA PHE A 134 -4.90 3.96 -4.05
C PHE A 134 -3.71 3.26 -4.70
N SER A 135 -2.52 3.83 -4.60
CA SER A 135 -1.29 3.32 -5.16
C SER A 135 -0.60 2.34 -4.21
N SER A 136 0.10 1.36 -4.74
CA SER A 136 0.97 0.50 -3.95
C SER A 136 2.40 1.05 -3.91
N PRO A 137 3.15 0.84 -2.81
CA PRO A 137 4.54 1.27 -2.71
C PRO A 137 5.46 0.39 -3.54
N VAL A 138 6.63 0.91 -3.88
CA VAL A 138 7.76 0.13 -4.39
C VAL A 138 9.01 0.43 -3.58
N ILE A 139 9.94 -0.51 -3.53
CA ILE A 139 11.26 -0.31 -2.90
C ILE A 139 12.34 -0.43 -3.98
N GLY A 140 13.28 0.49 -3.95
CA GLY A 140 14.44 0.47 -4.83
C GLY A 140 15.52 1.45 -4.42
N GLU A 141 16.59 1.48 -5.18
CA GLU A 141 17.71 2.40 -4.98
C GLU A 141 17.52 3.63 -5.86
N LEU A 142 17.60 4.80 -5.27
CA LEU A 142 17.61 6.10 -5.96
C LEU A 142 18.70 6.98 -5.34
N ALA A 143 19.54 7.56 -6.18
CA ALA A 143 20.68 8.39 -5.77
C ALA A 143 21.56 7.72 -4.70
N GLY A 144 21.83 6.40 -4.89
CA GLY A 144 22.65 5.59 -3.98
C GLY A 144 22.01 5.34 -2.60
N THR A 145 20.68 5.43 -2.48
CA THR A 145 19.97 5.15 -1.23
C THR A 145 18.78 4.23 -1.49
N ARG A 146 18.74 3.09 -0.81
CA ARG A 146 17.60 2.17 -0.83
C ARG A 146 16.47 2.76 0.00
N GLN A 147 15.29 2.90 -0.59
CA GLN A 147 14.17 3.62 -0.02
C GLN A 147 12.83 3.09 -0.53
N ALA A 148 11.75 3.36 0.17
CA ALA A 148 10.40 3.15 -0.33
C ALA A 148 9.96 4.38 -1.14
N ILE A 149 9.33 4.15 -2.29
CA ILE A 149 8.70 5.17 -3.11
C ILE A 149 7.19 5.00 -2.96
N VAL A 150 6.57 6.01 -2.39
CA VAL A 150 5.17 5.99 -1.99
C VAL A 150 4.42 7.10 -2.71
N GLN A 151 3.41 6.75 -3.48
CA GLN A 151 2.51 7.74 -4.05
C GLN A 151 1.25 7.84 -3.17
N THR A 152 1.17 8.92 -2.43
CA THR A 152 -0.02 9.26 -1.64
C THR A 152 -1.11 9.86 -2.56
N ARG A 153 -2.20 10.35 -2.00
CA ARG A 153 -3.24 11.02 -2.79
C ARG A 153 -2.81 12.36 -3.38
N GLU A 154 -1.75 12.97 -2.83
CA GLU A 154 -1.32 14.33 -3.20
C GLU A 154 0.16 14.42 -3.58
N ARG A 155 0.98 13.46 -3.14
CA ARG A 155 2.43 13.54 -3.28
C ARG A 155 3.05 12.19 -3.68
N LEU A 156 4.18 12.27 -4.39
CA LEU A 156 5.13 11.17 -4.55
C LEU A 156 6.27 11.40 -3.58
N VAL A 157 6.59 10.42 -2.75
CA VAL A 157 7.50 10.57 -1.61
C VAL A 157 8.52 9.44 -1.58
N GLY A 158 9.78 9.76 -1.33
CA GLY A 158 10.82 8.81 -0.93
C GLY A 158 10.88 8.71 0.59
N VAL A 159 10.81 7.50 1.12
CA VAL A 159 10.77 7.22 2.56
C VAL A 159 11.94 6.33 2.95
N ASP A 160 12.67 6.73 3.99
CA ASP A 160 13.71 5.91 4.60
C ASP A 160 13.14 4.65 5.23
N LEU A 161 13.66 3.49 4.83
CA LEU A 161 13.12 2.20 5.23
C LEU A 161 13.31 1.88 6.73
N GLU A 162 14.31 2.47 7.36
CA GLU A 162 14.59 2.21 8.77
C GLU A 162 13.78 3.13 9.68
N SER A 163 13.83 4.41 9.44
CA SER A 163 13.24 5.42 10.32
C SER A 163 11.82 5.85 9.97
N GLY A 164 11.35 5.56 8.74
CA GLY A 164 10.08 6.06 8.22
C GLY A 164 10.11 7.57 7.86
N LYS A 165 11.27 8.21 7.91
CA LYS A 165 11.39 9.64 7.59
C LYS A 165 11.29 9.89 6.09
N GLU A 166 10.63 10.98 5.74
CA GLU A 166 10.61 11.51 4.39
C GLU A 166 12.01 11.95 3.97
N LEU A 167 12.50 11.44 2.84
CA LEU A 167 13.77 11.80 2.23
C LEU A 167 13.61 12.93 1.21
N TRP A 168 12.55 12.87 0.45
CA TRP A 168 12.15 13.87 -0.55
C TRP A 168 10.67 13.71 -0.87
N SER A 169 10.06 14.77 -1.41
CA SER A 169 8.70 14.70 -1.94
C SER A 169 8.49 15.66 -3.11
N VAL A 170 7.51 15.34 -3.93
CA VAL A 170 6.96 16.21 -4.99
C VAL A 170 5.45 16.12 -4.98
N ASP A 171 4.78 17.26 -5.18
CA ASP A 171 3.34 17.31 -5.30
C ASP A 171 2.89 16.69 -6.64
N ILE A 172 1.86 15.86 -6.60
CA ILE A 172 1.26 15.23 -7.76
C ILE A 172 -0.18 15.69 -7.88
N GLU A 173 -0.43 16.56 -8.85
CA GLU A 173 -1.78 17.00 -9.16
C GLU A 173 -2.62 15.80 -9.63
N ALA A 174 -3.76 15.57 -9.00
CA ALA A 174 -4.70 14.52 -9.35
C ALA A 174 -6.13 14.96 -9.11
N PHE A 175 -7.03 14.61 -10.03
CA PHE A 175 -8.46 14.86 -9.81
C PHE A 175 -8.94 14.11 -8.55
N ARG A 176 -9.35 14.86 -7.53
CA ARG A 176 -9.80 14.35 -6.22
C ARG A 176 -8.79 13.42 -5.53
N GLY A 177 -7.49 13.61 -5.75
CA GLY A 177 -6.45 12.78 -5.18
C GLY A 177 -6.44 11.34 -5.72
N MET A 178 -6.93 11.12 -6.95
CA MET A 178 -6.92 9.78 -7.57
C MET A 178 -5.56 9.47 -8.19
N ASN A 179 -4.58 9.22 -7.33
CA ASN A 179 -3.26 8.71 -7.64
C ASN A 179 -3.30 7.18 -7.48
N ILE A 180 -3.40 6.45 -8.58
CA ILE A 180 -3.68 5.01 -8.60
C ILE A 180 -2.45 4.20 -9.01
N LEU A 181 -1.66 4.73 -9.95
CA LEU A 181 -0.53 4.01 -10.52
C LEU A 181 0.53 3.72 -9.45
N THR A 182 0.98 2.48 -9.38
CA THR A 182 2.19 2.11 -8.64
C THR A 182 3.41 2.74 -9.33
N PRO A 183 4.24 3.53 -8.63
CA PRO A 183 5.41 4.18 -9.22
C PRO A 183 6.36 3.17 -9.85
N THR A 184 7.05 3.56 -10.91
CA THR A 184 8.05 2.71 -11.58
C THR A 184 9.42 3.38 -11.49
N ILE A 185 10.41 2.63 -10.98
CA ILE A 185 11.80 3.09 -10.85
C ILE A 185 12.56 2.74 -12.13
N ILE A 186 13.29 3.71 -12.71
CA ILE A 186 14.10 3.57 -13.92
C ILE A 186 15.46 4.24 -13.66
N GLY A 187 16.44 3.49 -13.16
CA GLY A 187 17.68 4.07 -12.64
C GLY A 187 17.38 5.06 -11.50
N ASP A 188 17.93 6.26 -11.56
CA ASP A 188 17.64 7.33 -10.57
C ASP A 188 16.38 8.13 -10.91
N ARG A 189 15.46 7.57 -11.66
CA ARG A 189 14.21 8.23 -12.07
C ARG A 189 12.99 7.47 -11.59
N VAL A 190 11.93 8.22 -11.36
CA VAL A 190 10.62 7.67 -10.98
C VAL A 190 9.58 8.15 -11.98
N PHE A 191 8.97 7.18 -12.66
CA PHE A 191 7.79 7.42 -13.48
C PHE A 191 6.53 7.22 -12.65
N THR A 192 5.57 8.12 -12.82
CA THR A 192 4.23 7.98 -12.26
C THR A 192 3.18 8.65 -13.14
N SER A 193 1.91 8.43 -12.81
CA SER A 193 0.76 9.02 -13.48
C SER A 193 -0.37 9.23 -12.49
N SER A 194 -1.18 10.26 -12.73
CA SER A 194 -2.35 10.58 -11.94
C SER A 194 -3.59 10.77 -12.83
N TYR A 195 -4.77 10.50 -12.27
CA TYR A 195 -6.00 10.74 -12.98
C TYR A 195 -6.28 12.24 -13.09
N GLY A 196 -6.36 12.74 -14.32
CA GLY A 196 -6.55 14.15 -14.62
C GLY A 196 -5.32 15.04 -14.54
N GLY A 197 -4.22 14.56 -13.92
CA GLY A 197 -2.96 15.32 -13.82
C GLY A 197 -1.94 14.98 -14.92
N GLY A 198 -2.05 13.81 -15.53
CA GLY A 198 -1.13 13.33 -16.57
C GLY A 198 -0.06 12.38 -16.05
N SER A 199 0.98 12.21 -16.85
CA SER A 199 2.12 11.36 -16.52
C SER A 199 3.36 12.19 -16.26
N PHE A 200 4.21 11.72 -15.37
CA PHE A 200 5.37 12.48 -14.87
C PHE A 200 6.60 11.59 -14.84
N LEU A 201 7.74 12.17 -15.13
CA LEU A 201 9.04 11.56 -14.87
C LEU A 201 9.88 12.53 -14.04
N PHE A 202 10.31 12.07 -12.87
CA PHE A 202 11.17 12.80 -11.95
C PHE A 202 12.55 12.16 -11.90
N GLU A 203 13.60 12.96 -11.92
CA GLU A 203 14.96 12.56 -11.59
C GLU A 203 15.23 12.86 -10.12
N ILE A 204 15.80 11.89 -9.41
CA ILE A 204 16.15 11.97 -8.01
C ILE A 204 17.68 11.98 -7.92
N SER A 205 18.24 12.99 -7.27
CA SER A 205 19.68 13.16 -7.11
C SER A 205 20.01 13.63 -5.71
N LYS A 206 21.28 13.71 -5.37
CA LYS A 206 21.75 14.34 -4.14
C LYS A 206 22.59 15.58 -4.47
N THR A 207 22.46 16.59 -3.62
CA THR A 207 23.36 17.76 -3.60
C THR A 207 24.72 17.35 -3.04
N GLU A 208 25.74 18.19 -3.20
CA GLU A 208 27.06 18.00 -2.57
C GLU A 208 26.98 17.87 -1.03
N GLY A 209 25.96 18.46 -0.41
CA GLY A 209 25.68 18.36 1.02
C GLY A 209 24.90 17.10 1.42
N GLY A 210 24.62 16.18 0.48
CA GLY A 210 23.96 14.91 0.73
C GLY A 210 22.41 14.98 0.81
N SER A 211 21.82 16.16 0.70
CA SER A 211 20.36 16.31 0.68
C SER A 211 19.78 15.88 -0.66
N PHE A 212 18.61 15.25 -0.63
CA PHE A 212 17.91 14.87 -1.86
C PHE A 212 17.42 16.10 -2.64
N LYS A 213 17.45 15.98 -3.96
CA LYS A 213 16.92 16.94 -4.92
C LYS A 213 16.05 16.19 -5.92
N THR A 214 14.90 16.77 -6.24
CA THR A 214 13.97 16.26 -7.25
C THR A 214 13.91 17.21 -8.43
N GLN A 215 13.87 16.67 -9.64
CA GLN A 215 13.70 17.44 -10.88
C GLN A 215 12.68 16.78 -11.77
N GLN A 216 11.61 17.49 -12.12
CA GLN A 216 10.68 17.01 -13.13
C GLN A 216 11.32 17.12 -14.51
N LEU A 217 11.45 16.00 -15.21
CA LEU A 217 12.04 15.96 -16.56
C LEU A 217 10.97 16.23 -17.63
N TRP A 218 9.77 15.70 -17.44
CA TRP A 218 8.63 15.96 -18.31
C TRP A 218 7.29 15.68 -17.63
N ARG A 219 6.23 16.17 -18.26
CA ARG A 219 4.81 15.94 -17.91
C ARG A 219 4.03 15.65 -19.18
#